data_eddf8eeb1803d3814a48c372e66d5b94
#
_entry.id   eddf8eeb1803d3814a48c372e66d5b94
#
_cell.length_a   1.000
_cell.length_b   1.000
_cell.length_c   1.000
_cell.angle_alpha   90.00
_cell.angle_beta   90.00
_cell.angle_gamma   90.00
#
_symmetry.space_group_name_H-M   'P 1'
#
loop_
_entity.id
_entity.type
_entity.pdbx_description
1 polymer ?
#
loop_
_entity_poly.entity_id
_entity_poly.type
_entity_poly.pdbx_seq_one_letter_code
_entity_poly.pdbx_strand_id
1 'polypeptide(L)'
;LSAGVFNHGEAFGLRRASTAPWLILWEKDYAIEIPASTDGLRDTVRRLLTDNGLSGPFGVQRQGERLTINVPHFRDLLRLSYDIAGKKLRAEQRNHSGMEILIRLHERTGYGNGGVLNNLWAVIVDVFCVSTLVWIATGLYLWWKLSATRGWGGLAIGGGIATLLTLLATL
;
A
#
# COMPACT_ATOMS: atom_id res chain seq x y z
N LEU A 1 -17.22 -0.53 -4.58
CA LEU A 1 -16.88 -0.49 -6.02
C LEU A 1 -15.49 -1.08 -6.28
N SER A 2 -14.44 -0.73 -5.52
CA SER A 2 -13.07 -1.24 -5.71
C SER A 2 -12.96 -2.75 -5.53
N ALA A 3 -13.60 -3.34 -4.51
CA ALA A 3 -13.56 -4.79 -4.26
C ALA A 3 -14.15 -5.60 -5.43
N GLY A 4 -15.24 -5.14 -6.04
CA GLY A 4 -15.81 -5.79 -7.22
C GLY A 4 -14.87 -5.77 -8.44
N VAL A 5 -14.17 -4.66 -8.64
CA VAL A 5 -13.17 -4.52 -9.70
C VAL A 5 -11.98 -5.45 -9.47
N PHE A 6 -11.54 -5.62 -8.22
CA PHE A 6 -10.44 -6.53 -7.90
C PHE A 6 -10.80 -8.01 -8.07
N ASN A 7 -12.02 -8.40 -7.69
CA ASN A 7 -12.47 -9.79 -7.84
C ASN A 7 -12.70 -10.19 -9.32
N HIS A 8 -13.01 -9.23 -10.17
CA HIS A 8 -13.27 -9.46 -11.59
C HIS A 8 -12.22 -8.80 -12.49
N GLY A 9 -11.00 -8.60 -12.00
CA GLY A 9 -9.92 -7.91 -12.71
C GLY A 9 -9.65 -8.43 -14.12
N GLU A 10 -9.75 -9.74 -14.35
CA GLU A 10 -9.57 -10.33 -15.68
C GLU A 10 -10.67 -9.91 -16.65
N ALA A 11 -11.93 -9.82 -16.20
CA ALA A 11 -13.06 -9.40 -17.02
C ALA A 11 -12.95 -7.93 -17.45
N PHE A 12 -12.23 -7.11 -16.66
CA PHE A 12 -11.95 -5.71 -16.98
C PHE A 12 -10.59 -5.49 -17.67
N GLY A 13 -9.90 -6.57 -18.08
CA GLY A 13 -8.59 -6.49 -18.73
C GLY A 13 -7.47 -6.02 -17.81
N LEU A 14 -7.66 -6.12 -16.49
CA LEU A 14 -6.76 -5.62 -15.48
C LEU A 14 -5.75 -6.70 -15.09
N ARG A 15 -4.58 -6.69 -15.69
CA ARG A 15 -3.48 -7.57 -15.26
C ARG A 15 -2.93 -7.09 -13.93
N ARG A 16 -2.78 -8.02 -12.98
CA ARG A 16 -2.28 -7.74 -11.61
C ARG A 16 -0.84 -7.24 -11.56
N ALA A 17 -0.03 -7.49 -12.57
CA ALA A 17 1.36 -7.05 -12.60
C ALA A 17 1.53 -5.95 -13.64
N SER A 18 2.23 -4.89 -13.26
CA SER A 18 2.69 -3.90 -14.23
C SER A 18 3.64 -4.56 -15.22
N THR A 19 3.30 -4.49 -16.48
CA THR A 19 4.16 -4.92 -17.58
C THR A 19 5.11 -3.81 -18.03
N ALA A 20 5.07 -2.65 -17.34
CA ALA A 20 5.96 -1.55 -17.67
C ALA A 20 7.43 -1.96 -17.46
N PRO A 21 8.30 -1.73 -18.45
CA PRO A 21 9.71 -2.07 -18.34
C PRO A 21 10.39 -1.18 -17.28
N TRP A 22 11.43 -1.73 -16.65
CA TRP A 22 12.32 -0.95 -15.80
C TRP A 22 13.20 -0.09 -16.68
N LEU A 23 13.20 1.21 -16.43
CA LEU A 23 14.08 2.18 -17.08
C LEU A 23 15.28 2.44 -16.19
N ILE A 24 16.47 2.26 -16.72
CA ILE A 24 17.71 2.60 -16.02
C ILE A 24 17.85 4.12 -16.08
N LEU A 25 17.86 4.75 -14.91
CA LEU A 25 18.07 6.20 -14.80
C LEU A 25 19.56 6.53 -14.87
N TRP A 26 20.36 5.84 -14.06
CA TRP A 26 21.80 6.00 -13.99
C TRP A 26 22.46 4.80 -13.30
N GLU A 27 23.74 4.62 -13.58
CA GLU A 27 24.63 3.67 -12.91
C GLU A 27 25.93 4.40 -12.61
N LYS A 28 26.44 4.22 -11.41
CA LYS A 28 27.69 4.85 -10.98
C LYS A 28 28.44 4.00 -9.99
N ASP A 29 29.75 4.19 -9.93
CA ASP A 29 30.58 3.60 -8.88
C ASP A 29 30.31 4.35 -7.56
N TYR A 30 30.05 3.60 -6.51
CA TYR A 30 29.73 4.14 -5.21
C TYR A 30 30.30 3.25 -4.12
N ALA A 31 31.30 3.73 -3.41
CA ALA A 31 31.94 2.99 -2.34
C ALA A 31 31.31 3.33 -0.99
N ILE A 32 30.59 2.37 -0.42
CA ILE A 32 30.04 2.50 0.94
C ILE A 32 30.23 1.18 1.68
N GLU A 33 30.55 1.25 2.96
CA GLU A 33 30.60 0.07 3.81
C GLU A 33 29.19 -0.29 4.28
N ILE A 34 28.81 -1.54 4.02
CA ILE A 34 27.50 -2.07 4.40
C ILE A 34 27.63 -2.82 5.72
N PRO A 35 27.06 -2.30 6.82
CA PRO A 35 27.10 -2.99 8.10
C PRO A 35 26.30 -4.28 8.06
N ALA A 36 26.73 -5.26 8.87
CA ALA A 36 26.03 -6.54 8.99
C ALA A 36 24.74 -6.43 9.83
N SER A 37 24.64 -5.42 10.70
CA SER A 37 23.49 -5.21 11.57
C SER A 37 22.33 -4.53 10.83
N THR A 38 21.09 -4.91 11.15
CA THR A 38 19.88 -4.37 10.52
C THR A 38 19.69 -2.87 10.79
N ASP A 39 19.98 -2.42 11.99
CA ASP A 39 19.82 -1.01 12.37
C ASP A 39 20.85 -0.13 11.67
N GLY A 40 22.12 -0.55 11.67
CA GLY A 40 23.18 0.14 10.93
C GLY A 40 22.93 0.17 9.42
N LEU A 41 22.32 -0.89 8.88
CA LEU A 41 21.96 -0.96 7.47
C LEU A 41 20.93 0.13 7.07
N ARG A 42 19.92 0.34 7.90
CA ARG A 42 18.90 1.37 7.65
C ARG A 42 19.49 2.78 7.63
N ASP A 43 20.38 3.09 8.57
CA ASP A 43 21.02 4.39 8.63
C ASP A 43 21.97 4.61 7.45
N THR A 44 22.73 3.58 7.07
CA THR A 44 23.59 3.61 5.89
C THR A 44 22.78 3.84 4.61
N VAL A 45 21.64 3.15 4.45
CA VAL A 45 20.75 3.36 3.29
C VAL A 45 20.13 4.75 3.31
N ARG A 46 19.76 5.29 4.46
CA ARG A 46 19.24 6.66 4.57
C ARG A 46 20.28 7.67 4.10
N ARG A 47 21.55 7.53 4.51
CA ARG A 47 22.66 8.38 4.02
C ARG A 47 22.81 8.23 2.51
N LEU A 48 22.87 6.99 2.01
CA LEU A 48 22.96 6.71 0.57
C LEU A 48 21.84 7.41 -0.22
N LEU A 49 20.60 7.37 0.26
CA LEU A 49 19.49 8.07 -0.37
C LEU A 49 19.70 9.59 -0.34
N THR A 50 20.07 10.15 0.80
CA THR A 50 20.29 11.59 0.98
C THR A 50 21.43 12.10 0.08
N ASP A 51 22.53 11.37 -0.01
CA ASP A 51 23.70 11.70 -0.85
C ASP A 51 23.34 11.70 -2.35
N ASN A 52 22.29 10.97 -2.71
CA ASN A 52 21.78 10.91 -4.09
C ASN A 52 20.56 11.81 -4.32
N GLY A 53 20.24 12.71 -3.37
CA GLY A 53 19.11 13.64 -3.48
C GLY A 53 17.74 12.94 -3.39
N LEU A 54 17.69 11.72 -2.86
CA LEU A 54 16.48 10.93 -2.71
C LEU A 54 15.98 11.00 -1.27
N SER A 55 14.66 11.14 -1.12
CA SER A 55 14.01 11.19 0.20
C SER A 55 12.69 10.42 0.16
N GLY A 56 12.29 9.88 1.30
CA GLY A 56 11.00 9.20 1.43
C GLY A 56 11.10 7.87 2.18
N PRO A 57 9.97 7.18 2.35
CA PRO A 57 9.95 5.85 2.91
C PRO A 57 10.67 4.87 1.98
N PHE A 58 11.42 3.94 2.54
CA PHE A 58 12.14 2.94 1.77
C PHE A 58 12.06 1.56 2.41
N GLY A 59 12.06 0.55 1.56
CA GLY A 59 12.23 -0.85 1.94
C GLY A 59 13.61 -1.33 1.50
N VAL A 60 14.28 -2.10 2.36
CA VAL A 60 15.59 -2.65 2.09
C VAL A 60 15.53 -4.16 2.14
N GLN A 61 16.09 -4.79 1.12
CA GLN A 61 16.26 -6.25 1.05
C GLN A 61 17.70 -6.56 0.68
N ARG A 62 18.34 -7.41 1.47
CA ARG A 62 19.67 -7.90 1.19
C ARG A 62 19.59 -9.36 0.72
N GLN A 63 20.15 -9.63 -0.45
CA GLN A 63 20.25 -10.97 -1.01
C GLN A 63 21.73 -11.26 -1.36
N GLY A 64 22.42 -11.88 -0.41
CA GLY A 64 23.86 -12.14 -0.54
C GLY A 64 24.66 -10.83 -0.67
N GLU A 65 25.32 -10.63 -1.81
CA GLU A 65 26.13 -9.46 -2.13
C GLU A 65 25.35 -8.33 -2.81
N ARG A 66 24.05 -8.52 -3.03
CA ARG A 66 23.20 -7.50 -3.63
C ARG A 66 22.26 -6.88 -2.60
N LEU A 67 22.26 -5.56 -2.53
CA LEU A 67 21.35 -4.78 -1.71
C LEU A 67 20.33 -4.10 -2.64
N THR A 68 19.06 -4.41 -2.44
CA THR A 68 17.95 -3.80 -3.18
C THR A 68 17.19 -2.85 -2.28
N ILE A 69 17.10 -1.60 -2.67
CA ILE A 69 16.40 -0.53 -1.97
C ILE A 69 15.23 -0.10 -2.84
N ASN A 70 14.01 -0.23 -2.34
CA ASN A 70 12.81 0.20 -3.03
C ASN A 70 12.29 1.48 -2.37
N VAL A 71 12.18 2.55 -3.16
CA VAL A 71 11.63 3.83 -2.74
C VAL A 71 10.31 4.05 -3.49
N PRO A 72 9.17 3.74 -2.86
CA PRO A 72 7.87 3.87 -3.50
C PRO A 72 7.45 5.34 -3.56
N HIS A 73 7.24 5.87 -4.75
CA HIS A 73 6.57 7.12 -5.01
C HIS A 73 5.11 6.89 -5.43
N PHE A 74 4.33 7.94 -5.50
CA PHE A 74 2.92 7.83 -5.86
C PHE A 74 2.71 7.31 -7.29
N ARG A 75 3.50 7.82 -8.26
CA ARG A 75 3.38 7.48 -9.68
C ARG A 75 4.35 6.42 -10.15
N ASP A 76 5.42 6.20 -9.42
CA ASP A 76 6.50 5.33 -9.83
C ASP A 76 7.11 4.56 -8.65
N LEU A 77 7.88 3.56 -8.97
CA LEU A 77 8.72 2.84 -8.04
C LEU A 77 10.18 3.04 -8.47
N LEU A 78 10.95 3.67 -7.61
CA LEU A 78 12.38 3.76 -7.74
C LEU A 78 13.02 2.56 -7.03
N ARG A 79 13.87 1.84 -7.74
CA ARG A 79 14.68 0.75 -7.22
C ARG A 79 16.15 1.12 -7.34
N LEU A 80 16.86 1.06 -6.23
CA LEU A 80 18.31 1.16 -6.23
C LEU A 80 18.87 -0.24 -5.96
N SER A 81 19.72 -0.70 -6.85
CA SER A 81 20.44 -1.96 -6.72
C SER A 81 21.91 -1.64 -6.47
N TYR A 82 22.41 -2.04 -5.29
CA TYR A 82 23.81 -1.87 -4.95
C TYR A 82 24.50 -3.23 -4.95
N ASP A 83 25.53 -3.36 -5.77
CA ASP A 83 26.42 -4.52 -5.78
C ASP A 83 27.57 -4.27 -4.82
N ILE A 84 27.63 -5.06 -3.74
CA ILE A 84 28.62 -4.91 -2.66
C ILE A 84 30.02 -5.26 -3.16
N ALA A 85 30.15 -6.31 -3.99
CA ALA A 85 31.43 -6.75 -4.53
C ALA A 85 31.97 -5.79 -5.59
N GLY A 86 31.11 -5.39 -6.54
CA GLY A 86 31.48 -4.48 -7.62
C GLY A 86 31.45 -3.00 -7.24
N LYS A 87 30.98 -2.64 -6.04
CA LYS A 87 30.80 -1.24 -5.57
C LYS A 87 30.04 -0.38 -6.58
N LYS A 88 29.04 -0.98 -7.24
CA LYS A 88 28.21 -0.30 -8.24
C LYS A 88 26.82 -0.05 -7.72
N LEU A 89 26.36 1.19 -7.88
CA LEU A 89 25.02 1.62 -7.56
C LEU A 89 24.26 1.93 -8.83
N ARG A 90 23.13 1.24 -9.03
CA ARG A 90 22.26 1.39 -10.20
C ARG A 90 20.89 1.83 -9.75
N ALA A 91 20.35 2.86 -10.38
CA ALA A 91 18.99 3.34 -10.17
C ALA A 91 18.11 2.96 -11.36
N GLU A 92 16.99 2.32 -11.05
CA GLU A 92 15.98 1.90 -12.01
C GLU A 92 14.63 2.47 -11.59
N GLN A 93 13.85 2.94 -12.54
CA GLN A 93 12.52 3.47 -12.32
C GLN A 93 11.50 2.69 -13.14
N ARG A 94 10.34 2.47 -12.55
CA ARG A 94 9.19 1.89 -13.23
C ARG A 94 7.94 2.70 -12.91
N ASN A 95 7.26 3.15 -13.94
CA ASN A 95 5.98 3.83 -13.76
C ASN A 95 4.88 2.83 -13.37
N HIS A 96 4.03 3.23 -12.44
CA HIS A 96 2.85 2.47 -12.10
C HIS A 96 1.79 2.59 -13.18
N SER A 97 1.11 1.50 -13.48
CA SER A 97 -0.13 1.54 -14.26
C SER A 97 -1.25 2.22 -13.47
N GLY A 98 -2.28 2.75 -14.15
CA GLY A 98 -3.44 3.34 -13.47
C GLY A 98 -4.07 2.39 -12.44
N MET A 99 -4.04 1.07 -12.71
CA MET A 99 -4.53 0.06 -11.79
C MET A 99 -3.62 -0.11 -10.56
N GLU A 100 -2.30 -0.11 -10.73
CA GLU A 100 -1.37 -0.14 -9.58
C GLU A 100 -1.55 1.07 -8.67
N ILE A 101 -1.83 2.25 -9.26
CA ILE A 101 -2.14 3.46 -8.49
C ILE A 101 -3.42 3.25 -7.67
N LEU A 102 -4.49 2.69 -8.26
CA LEU A 102 -5.74 2.39 -7.54
C LEU A 102 -5.56 1.36 -6.42
N ILE A 103 -4.79 0.30 -6.67
CA ILE A 103 -4.45 -0.72 -5.66
C ILE A 103 -3.70 -0.06 -4.51
N ARG A 104 -2.65 0.70 -4.82
CA ARG A 104 -1.86 1.41 -3.81
C ARG A 104 -2.67 2.43 -3.02
N LEU A 105 -3.62 3.11 -3.66
CA LEU A 105 -4.53 4.01 -2.99
C LEU A 105 -5.43 3.27 -1.99
N HIS A 106 -5.87 2.07 -2.36
CA HIS A 106 -6.71 1.22 -1.51
C HIS A 106 -5.93 0.57 -0.35
N GLU A 107 -4.70 0.14 -0.61
CA GLU A 107 -3.81 -0.48 0.39
C GLU A 107 -3.11 0.56 1.30
N ARG A 108 -3.19 1.83 0.92
CA ARG A 108 -2.50 2.90 1.62
C ARG A 108 -3.20 3.22 2.93
N THR A 109 -2.57 2.86 4.03
CA THR A 109 -3.09 3.08 5.38
C THR A 109 -2.16 3.96 6.20
N GLY A 110 -2.75 4.85 7.01
CA GLY A 110 -2.09 5.60 8.07
C GLY A 110 -1.32 6.87 7.64
N TYR A 111 -0.86 7.60 8.65
CA TYR A 111 -0.22 8.92 8.56
C TYR A 111 1.31 8.88 8.39
N GLY A 112 1.93 7.70 8.43
CA GLY A 112 3.38 7.52 8.56
C GLY A 112 4.24 7.72 7.30
N ASN A 113 3.64 7.95 6.13
CA ASN A 113 4.38 7.89 4.86
C ASN A 113 4.88 9.23 4.31
N GLY A 114 4.83 10.30 5.10
CA GLY A 114 5.31 11.65 4.72
C GLY A 114 4.57 12.29 3.54
N GLY A 115 4.41 13.62 3.59
CA GLY A 115 3.79 14.42 2.52
C GLY A 115 2.34 14.81 2.79
N VAL A 116 2.01 16.06 2.42
CA VAL A 116 0.69 16.69 2.66
C VAL A 116 -0.44 15.90 1.99
N LEU A 117 -0.22 15.43 0.76
CA LEU A 117 -1.22 14.68 0.02
C LEU A 117 -1.57 13.34 0.67
N ASN A 118 -0.59 12.70 1.30
CA ASN A 118 -0.80 11.45 2.02
C ASN A 118 -1.64 11.64 3.29
N ASN A 119 -1.33 12.68 4.05
CA ASN A 119 -2.07 13.02 5.25
C ASN A 119 -3.52 13.44 4.91
N LEU A 120 -3.71 14.17 3.81
CA LEU A 120 -5.06 14.53 3.32
C LEU A 120 -5.86 13.27 2.97
N TRP A 121 -5.26 12.30 2.29
CA TRP A 121 -5.91 11.03 2.00
C TRP A 121 -6.31 10.26 3.26
N ALA A 122 -5.42 10.19 4.25
CA ALA A 122 -5.72 9.54 5.53
C ALA A 122 -6.92 10.22 6.24
N VAL A 123 -6.97 11.56 6.27
CA VAL A 123 -8.11 12.31 6.81
C VAL A 123 -9.41 12.01 6.07
N ILE A 124 -9.39 11.93 4.74
CA ILE A 124 -10.58 11.58 3.94
C ILE A 124 -11.10 10.19 4.32
N VAL A 125 -10.20 9.22 4.47
CA VAL A 125 -10.55 7.85 4.89
C VAL A 125 -11.16 7.85 6.30
N ASP A 126 -10.58 8.58 7.24
CA ASP A 126 -11.08 8.69 8.61
C ASP A 126 -12.49 9.32 8.63
N VAL A 127 -12.70 10.41 7.90
CA VAL A 127 -14.03 11.06 7.77
C VAL A 127 -15.03 10.07 7.18
N PHE A 128 -14.65 9.31 6.17
CA PHE A 128 -15.54 8.29 5.58
C PHE A 128 -15.89 7.20 6.59
N CYS A 129 -14.92 6.69 7.36
CA CYS A 129 -15.14 5.70 8.39
C CYS A 129 -16.10 6.21 9.48
N VAL A 130 -15.84 7.41 9.99
CA VAL A 130 -16.71 8.03 11.02
C VAL A 130 -18.14 8.24 10.47
N SER A 131 -18.28 8.75 9.24
CA SER A 131 -19.58 8.93 8.60
C SER A 131 -20.34 7.62 8.47
N THR A 132 -19.64 6.54 8.10
CA THR A 132 -20.23 5.20 7.99
C THR A 132 -20.73 4.71 9.35
N LEU A 133 -19.94 4.90 10.43
CA LEU A 133 -20.37 4.54 11.79
C LEU A 133 -21.60 5.32 12.22
N VAL A 134 -21.66 6.61 11.94
CA VAL A 134 -22.85 7.45 12.22
C VAL A 134 -24.06 6.95 11.43
N TRP A 135 -23.90 6.59 10.17
CA TRP A 135 -24.99 6.03 9.36
C TRP A 135 -25.51 4.69 9.92
N ILE A 136 -24.61 3.80 10.33
CA ILE A 136 -24.98 2.53 10.96
C ILE A 136 -25.74 2.78 12.26
N ALA A 137 -25.24 3.67 13.12
CA ALA A 137 -25.86 3.98 14.40
C ALA A 137 -27.25 4.59 14.22
N THR A 138 -27.40 5.55 13.31
CA THR A 138 -28.69 6.18 13.01
C THR A 138 -29.65 5.20 12.35
N GLY A 139 -29.19 4.35 11.46
CA GLY A 139 -29.98 3.29 10.84
C GLY A 139 -30.51 2.29 11.86
N LEU A 140 -29.67 1.83 12.78
CA LEU A 140 -30.07 0.94 13.89
C LEU A 140 -31.06 1.62 14.84
N TYR A 141 -30.85 2.89 15.16
CA TYR A 141 -31.76 3.67 15.98
C TYR A 141 -33.15 3.80 15.33
N LEU A 142 -33.23 4.14 14.05
CA LEU A 142 -34.48 4.24 13.30
C LEU A 142 -35.18 2.88 13.21
N TRP A 143 -34.44 1.82 12.90
CA TRP A 143 -34.99 0.48 12.88
C TRP A 143 -35.57 0.07 14.24
N TRP A 144 -34.88 0.40 15.34
CA TRP A 144 -35.39 0.11 16.69
C TRP A 144 -36.69 0.85 17.00
N LYS A 145 -36.84 2.08 16.49
CA LYS A 145 -38.07 2.89 16.65
C LYS A 145 -39.27 2.39 15.80
N LEU A 146 -39.02 1.82 14.65
CA LEU A 146 -40.04 1.37 13.70
C LEU A 146 -40.46 -0.08 14.01
N SER A 147 -41.52 -0.26 14.80
CA SER A 147 -41.97 -1.59 15.20
C SER A 147 -42.37 -2.52 14.03
N ALA A 148 -42.94 -1.95 12.96
CA ALA A 148 -43.39 -2.71 11.80
C ALA A 148 -42.27 -3.41 11.01
N THR A 149 -41.03 -2.90 11.07
CA THR A 149 -39.91 -3.42 10.31
C THR A 149 -38.90 -4.20 11.15
N ARG A 150 -39.11 -4.32 12.45
CA ARG A 150 -38.17 -4.98 13.37
C ARG A 150 -37.89 -6.43 13.02
N GLY A 151 -38.90 -7.21 12.63
CA GLY A 151 -38.74 -8.59 12.23
C GLY A 151 -37.82 -8.75 11.00
N TRP A 152 -38.07 -7.98 9.94
CA TRP A 152 -37.27 -7.99 8.73
C TRP A 152 -35.83 -7.54 8.96
N GLY A 153 -35.64 -6.47 9.77
CA GLY A 153 -34.30 -6.00 10.13
C GLY A 153 -33.55 -7.02 10.98
N GLY A 154 -34.22 -7.72 11.89
CA GLY A 154 -33.61 -8.81 12.66
C GLY A 154 -33.14 -9.98 11.78
N LEU A 155 -33.93 -10.37 10.79
CA LEU A 155 -33.54 -11.37 9.79
C LEU A 155 -32.32 -10.92 8.97
N ALA A 156 -32.28 -9.66 8.55
CA ALA A 156 -31.16 -9.13 7.79
C ALA A 156 -29.85 -9.12 8.62
N ILE A 157 -29.92 -8.68 9.87
CA ILE A 157 -28.76 -8.66 10.79
C ILE A 157 -28.30 -10.10 11.08
N GLY A 158 -29.23 -11.00 11.41
CA GLY A 158 -28.93 -12.39 11.68
C GLY A 158 -28.30 -13.10 10.47
N GLY A 159 -28.82 -12.84 9.27
CA GLY A 159 -28.26 -13.35 8.01
C GLY A 159 -26.84 -12.81 7.75
N GLY A 160 -26.60 -11.52 8.00
CA GLY A 160 -25.27 -10.92 7.88
C GLY A 160 -24.25 -11.55 8.85
N ILE A 161 -24.64 -11.74 10.12
CA ILE A 161 -23.78 -12.38 11.12
C ILE A 161 -23.50 -13.85 10.74
N ALA A 162 -24.52 -14.61 10.32
CA ALA A 162 -24.35 -15.99 9.90
C ALA A 162 -23.38 -16.09 8.70
N THR A 163 -23.53 -15.22 7.71
CA THR A 163 -22.61 -15.16 6.55
C THR A 163 -21.18 -14.87 6.99
N LEU A 164 -20.99 -13.90 7.88
CA LEU A 164 -19.67 -13.56 8.42
C LEU A 164 -19.02 -14.72 9.15
N LEU A 165 -19.77 -15.39 10.03
CA LEU A 165 -19.28 -16.56 10.79
C LEU A 165 -18.93 -17.72 9.85
N THR A 166 -19.74 -17.96 8.82
CA THR A 166 -19.45 -19.00 7.83
C THR A 166 -18.18 -18.70 7.07
N LEU A 167 -17.97 -17.46 6.63
CA LEU A 167 -16.73 -17.04 5.97
C LEU A 167 -15.51 -17.20 6.86
N LEU A 168 -15.61 -16.81 8.13
CA LEU A 168 -14.51 -16.97 9.10
C LEU A 168 -14.18 -18.44 9.40
N ALA A 169 -15.15 -19.33 9.33
CA ALA A 169 -14.95 -20.75 9.55
C ALA A 169 -14.39 -21.50 8.32
N THR A 170 -14.50 -20.90 7.12
CA THR A 170 -14.04 -21.50 5.86
C THR A 170 -12.72 -20.92 5.36
N LEU A 171 -12.22 -19.84 5.97
CA LEU A 171 -10.91 -19.24 5.72
C LEU A 171 -9.84 -19.81 6.65
#